data_20ffc464e8433da63a6310d70059ca36
#
_entry.id   20ffc464e8433da63a6310d70059ca36
#
_cell.length_a   1.000
_cell.length_b   1.000
_cell.length_c   1.000
_cell.angle_alpha   90.00
_cell.angle_beta   90.00
_cell.angle_gamma   90.00
#
_symmetry.space_group_name_H-M   'P 1'
#
loop_
_entity.id
_entity.type
_entity.pdbx_description
1 polymer ?
#
loop_
_entity_poly.entity_id
_entity_poly.type
_entity_poly.pdbx_seq_one_letter_code
_entity_poly.pdbx_strand_id
1 'polypeptide(L)'
;MDVWFDSGTTHAAVLEERPNLKWPADLYLEGADQYRGWFQSSLLTSVATKGKAPYKAVVTHGWVVDGEGRKMSKSLGNGIVPADIVNEYGADILRLWVASSDYHADIRISKDILKQLSEAYRKIRNTARYILGNLYDFDPNKDCVPLDQLQPIDQWALYQLDALNKKVREGYDTFEFHQ
;
A
#
# COMPACT_ATOMS: atom_id res chain seq x y z
N MET A 1 16.70 14.55 -27.31
CA MET A 1 16.88 13.16 -26.85
C MET A 1 15.51 12.51 -26.75
N ASP A 2 15.45 11.19 -26.66
CA ASP A 2 14.16 10.48 -26.52
C ASP A 2 13.60 10.67 -25.12
N VAL A 3 12.27 10.77 -25.00
CA VAL A 3 11.56 10.97 -23.72
C VAL A 3 11.89 9.86 -22.70
N TRP A 4 12.10 8.62 -23.14
CA TRP A 4 12.50 7.51 -22.29
C TRP A 4 13.90 7.68 -21.70
N PHE A 5 14.81 8.31 -22.46
CA PHE A 5 16.13 8.64 -21.93
C PHE A 5 16.02 9.70 -20.85
N ASP A 6 15.25 10.77 -21.11
CA ASP A 6 15.08 11.86 -20.16
C ASP A 6 14.42 11.34 -18.85
N SER A 7 13.37 10.54 -18.94
CA SER A 7 12.73 9.92 -17.78
C SER A 7 13.65 8.90 -17.09
N GLY A 8 14.43 8.15 -17.86
CA GLY A 8 15.39 7.17 -17.33
C GLY A 8 16.51 7.78 -16.50
N THR A 9 16.88 9.04 -16.75
CA THR A 9 17.94 9.74 -16.00
C THR A 9 17.46 10.46 -14.76
N THR A 10 16.19 10.35 -14.37
CA THR A 10 15.64 10.97 -13.16
C THR A 10 16.36 10.57 -11.88
N HIS A 11 16.97 9.40 -11.82
CA HIS A 11 17.81 8.98 -10.69
C HIS A 11 19.01 9.93 -10.47
N ALA A 12 19.57 10.50 -11.53
CA ALA A 12 20.62 11.50 -11.42
C ALA A 12 20.04 12.91 -11.24
N ALA A 13 19.11 13.31 -12.11
CA ALA A 13 18.56 14.67 -12.12
C ALA A 13 17.65 15.01 -10.90
N VAL A 14 17.18 14.02 -10.16
CA VAL A 14 16.28 14.22 -9.03
C VAL A 14 16.85 13.67 -7.73
N LEU A 15 17.22 12.37 -7.69
CA LEU A 15 17.63 11.75 -6.42
C LEU A 15 18.96 12.29 -5.91
N GLU A 16 19.87 12.64 -6.80
CA GLU A 16 21.20 13.18 -6.40
C GLU A 16 21.18 14.68 -6.17
N GLU A 17 20.34 15.40 -6.92
CA GLU A 17 20.31 16.86 -6.84
C GLU A 17 19.50 17.39 -5.63
N ARG A 18 18.56 16.60 -5.11
CA ARG A 18 17.72 17.04 -3.99
C ARG A 18 18.28 16.57 -2.65
N PRO A 19 18.59 17.50 -1.71
CA PRO A 19 19.22 17.17 -0.44
C PRO A 19 18.36 16.30 0.51
N ASN A 20 17.05 16.27 0.28
CA ASN A 20 16.10 15.44 1.04
C ASN A 20 15.85 14.05 0.41
N LEU A 21 16.52 13.75 -0.69
CA LEU A 21 16.43 12.45 -1.37
C LEU A 21 17.79 11.76 -1.35
N LYS A 22 17.83 10.51 -1.76
CA LYS A 22 19.07 9.72 -1.84
C LYS A 22 19.12 8.85 -3.08
N TRP A 23 20.30 8.59 -3.56
CA TRP A 23 20.59 7.59 -4.57
C TRP A 23 21.38 6.42 -3.91
N PRO A 24 21.13 5.13 -4.26
CA PRO A 24 19.98 4.66 -5.04
C PRO A 24 18.66 4.82 -4.29
N ALA A 25 17.54 4.81 -5.02
CA ALA A 25 16.20 4.77 -4.44
C ALA A 25 16.01 3.50 -3.60
N ASP A 26 15.19 3.56 -2.56
CA ASP A 26 14.88 2.35 -1.78
C ASP A 26 14.00 1.38 -2.59
N LEU A 27 13.03 1.92 -3.32
CA LEU A 27 12.06 1.14 -4.07
C LEU A 27 11.67 1.82 -5.38
N TYR A 28 11.62 1.04 -6.46
CA TYR A 28 10.91 1.38 -7.70
C TYR A 28 9.60 0.60 -7.75
N LEU A 29 8.50 1.30 -7.95
CA LEU A 29 7.15 0.73 -7.95
C LEU A 29 6.39 1.18 -9.20
N GLU A 30 6.10 0.26 -10.09
CA GLU A 30 5.32 0.49 -11.32
C GLU A 30 4.70 -0.82 -11.82
N GLY A 31 3.91 -0.73 -12.90
CA GLY A 31 3.40 -1.90 -13.60
C GLY A 31 4.50 -2.72 -14.29
N ALA A 32 4.24 -4.00 -14.50
CA ALA A 32 5.19 -4.93 -15.14
C ALA A 32 5.56 -4.56 -16.58
N ASP A 33 4.76 -3.73 -17.27
CA ASP A 33 5.07 -3.19 -18.59
C ASP A 33 6.34 -2.31 -18.60
N GLN A 34 6.70 -1.73 -17.45
CA GLN A 34 7.88 -0.88 -17.30
C GLN A 34 9.22 -1.65 -17.40
N TYR A 35 9.21 -2.97 -17.44
CA TYR A 35 10.38 -3.75 -17.80
C TYR A 35 10.93 -3.43 -19.20
N ARG A 36 10.06 -2.95 -20.10
CA ARG A 36 10.42 -2.46 -21.45
C ARG A 36 10.26 -0.95 -21.59
N GLY A 37 10.22 -0.22 -20.48
CA GLY A 37 10.03 1.21 -20.45
C GLY A 37 10.99 1.88 -19.46
N TRP A 38 10.42 2.56 -18.48
CA TRP A 38 11.18 3.35 -17.52
C TRP A 38 12.17 2.54 -16.69
N PHE A 39 11.83 1.34 -16.23
CA PHE A 39 12.79 0.50 -15.49
C PHE A 39 14.01 0.19 -16.34
N GLN A 40 13.83 -0.15 -17.61
CA GLN A 40 14.93 -0.49 -18.51
C GLN A 40 15.83 0.72 -18.76
N SER A 41 15.27 1.87 -19.14
CA SER A 41 16.05 3.07 -19.42
C SER A 41 16.77 3.59 -18.17
N SER A 42 16.13 3.55 -17.01
CA SER A 42 16.71 3.94 -15.74
C SER A 42 17.85 3.02 -15.31
N LEU A 43 17.68 1.69 -15.43
CA LEU A 43 18.72 0.72 -15.13
C LEU A 43 19.93 0.90 -16.02
N LEU A 44 19.73 0.97 -17.35
CA LEU A 44 20.82 1.05 -18.31
C LEU A 44 21.63 2.34 -18.15
N THR A 45 20.98 3.48 -17.98
CA THR A 45 21.67 4.76 -17.80
C THR A 45 22.44 4.81 -16.46
N SER A 46 21.88 4.25 -15.39
CA SER A 46 22.58 4.18 -14.11
C SER A 46 23.77 3.22 -14.12
N VAL A 47 23.60 2.03 -14.70
CA VAL A 47 24.70 1.05 -14.80
C VAL A 47 25.81 1.58 -15.69
N ALA A 48 25.47 2.21 -16.82
CA ALA A 48 26.48 2.77 -17.73
C ALA A 48 27.29 3.91 -17.10
N THR A 49 26.68 4.72 -16.23
CA THR A 49 27.35 5.91 -15.64
C THR A 49 27.93 5.67 -14.24
N LYS A 50 27.37 4.72 -13.49
CA LYS A 50 27.70 4.51 -12.07
C LYS A 50 28.04 3.05 -11.70
N GLY A 51 27.90 2.11 -12.65
CA GLY A 51 28.17 0.68 -12.43
C GLY A 51 27.17 -0.01 -11.49
N LYS A 52 26.04 0.62 -11.15
CA LYS A 52 25.05 0.11 -10.18
C LYS A 52 23.63 0.44 -10.62
N ALA A 53 22.68 -0.40 -10.19
CA ALA A 53 21.26 -0.11 -10.33
C ALA A 53 20.87 1.15 -9.55
N PRO A 54 19.89 1.95 -10.04
CA PRO A 54 19.43 3.17 -9.39
C PRO A 54 18.45 2.91 -8.23
N TYR A 55 18.18 1.66 -7.90
CA TYR A 55 17.25 1.21 -6.87
C TYR A 55 17.83 0.01 -6.08
N LYS A 56 17.29 -0.22 -4.89
CA LYS A 56 17.61 -1.39 -4.06
C LYS A 56 16.62 -2.52 -4.27
N ALA A 57 15.33 -2.20 -4.49
CA ALA A 57 14.25 -3.14 -4.70
C ALA A 57 13.31 -2.65 -5.82
N VAL A 58 12.62 -3.60 -6.44
CA VAL A 58 11.57 -3.34 -7.43
C VAL A 58 10.33 -4.11 -7.01
N VAL A 59 9.19 -3.43 -7.00
CA VAL A 59 7.86 -4.05 -6.87
C VAL A 59 7.08 -3.75 -8.13
N THR A 60 6.50 -4.78 -8.72
CA THR A 60 5.65 -4.65 -9.92
C THR A 60 4.24 -5.10 -9.61
N HIS A 61 3.27 -4.44 -10.24
CA HIS A 61 1.86 -4.74 -10.09
C HIS A 61 1.21 -5.04 -11.44
N GLY A 62 0.06 -5.75 -11.39
CA GLY A 62 -0.83 -5.95 -12.52
C GLY A 62 -1.69 -4.71 -12.82
N TRP A 63 -2.77 -4.93 -13.56
CA TRP A 63 -3.67 -3.86 -13.99
C TRP A 63 -4.92 -3.79 -13.13
N VAL A 64 -5.50 -2.60 -13.07
CA VAL A 64 -6.85 -2.43 -12.54
C VAL A 64 -7.85 -2.68 -13.66
N VAL A 65 -8.75 -3.64 -13.46
CA VAL A 65 -9.80 -4.03 -14.39
C VAL A 65 -11.18 -3.77 -13.79
N ASP A 66 -12.23 -3.72 -14.62
CA ASP A 66 -13.60 -3.55 -14.11
C ASP A 66 -14.08 -4.78 -13.31
N GLY A 67 -15.28 -4.70 -12.75
CA GLY A 67 -15.85 -5.80 -11.95
C GLY A 67 -16.02 -7.13 -12.71
N GLU A 68 -16.06 -7.08 -14.03
CA GLU A 68 -16.15 -8.26 -14.91
C GLU A 68 -14.76 -8.76 -15.38
N GLY A 69 -13.69 -8.07 -14.98
CA GLY A 69 -12.32 -8.41 -15.37
C GLY A 69 -11.91 -7.89 -16.75
N ARG A 70 -12.63 -6.91 -17.29
CA ARG A 70 -12.28 -6.29 -18.57
C ARG A 70 -11.39 -5.07 -18.37
N LYS A 71 -10.45 -4.88 -19.30
CA LYS A 71 -9.61 -3.68 -19.33
C LYS A 71 -10.47 -2.42 -19.40
N MET A 72 -10.14 -1.45 -18.56
CA MET A 72 -10.80 -0.14 -18.59
C MET A 72 -10.42 0.62 -19.86
N SER A 73 -11.43 1.20 -20.54
CA SER A 73 -11.21 2.04 -21.71
C SER A 73 -12.26 3.12 -21.82
N LYS A 74 -11.90 4.23 -22.47
CA LYS A 74 -12.84 5.33 -22.75
C LYS A 74 -14.01 4.87 -23.64
N SER A 75 -13.74 3.98 -24.57
CA SER A 75 -14.76 3.46 -25.52
C SER A 75 -15.79 2.58 -24.83
N LEU A 76 -15.42 1.85 -23.78
CA LEU A 76 -16.34 1.04 -22.99
C LEU A 76 -17.05 1.83 -21.88
N GLY A 77 -16.56 3.03 -21.55
CA GLY A 77 -17.12 3.85 -20.48
C GLY A 77 -17.02 3.19 -19.09
N ASN A 78 -16.17 2.18 -18.93
CA ASN A 78 -16.02 1.41 -17.69
C ASN A 78 -14.84 1.92 -16.81
N GLY A 79 -14.28 3.07 -17.14
CA GLY A 79 -13.23 3.69 -16.35
C GLY A 79 -13.75 4.21 -15.01
N ILE A 80 -12.99 3.98 -13.95
CA ILE A 80 -13.26 4.50 -12.61
C ILE A 80 -12.20 5.55 -12.29
N VAL A 81 -12.64 6.73 -11.89
CA VAL A 81 -11.75 7.84 -11.51
C VAL A 81 -11.53 7.77 -10.00
N PRO A 82 -10.28 7.71 -9.52
CA PRO A 82 -9.99 7.65 -8.08
C PRO A 82 -10.64 8.78 -7.26
N ALA A 83 -10.73 9.99 -7.83
CA ALA A 83 -11.38 11.11 -7.16
C ALA A 83 -12.87 10.85 -6.86
N ASP A 84 -13.58 10.17 -7.74
CA ASP A 84 -15.00 9.83 -7.53
C ASP A 84 -15.15 8.84 -6.38
N ILE A 85 -14.25 7.85 -6.28
CA ILE A 85 -14.22 6.90 -5.16
C ILE A 85 -13.93 7.65 -3.85
N VAL A 86 -12.95 8.53 -3.85
CA VAL A 86 -12.58 9.30 -2.66
C VAL A 86 -13.74 10.18 -2.19
N ASN A 87 -14.47 10.80 -3.12
CA ASN A 87 -15.63 11.63 -2.81
C ASN A 87 -16.83 10.81 -2.29
N GLU A 88 -17.06 9.61 -2.82
CA GLU A 88 -18.20 8.75 -2.45
C GLU A 88 -17.93 7.92 -1.19
N TYR A 89 -16.75 7.32 -1.08
CA TYR A 89 -16.41 6.34 -0.03
C TYR A 89 -15.33 6.81 0.95
N GLY A 90 -14.54 7.81 0.58
CA GLY A 90 -13.37 8.25 1.33
C GLY A 90 -12.06 7.58 0.90
N ALA A 91 -10.95 8.24 1.14
CA ALA A 91 -9.62 7.76 0.74
C ALA A 91 -9.22 6.45 1.44
N ASP A 92 -9.68 6.22 2.66
CA ASP A 92 -9.35 5.01 3.42
C ASP A 92 -9.94 3.74 2.77
N ILE A 93 -11.12 3.83 2.16
CA ILE A 93 -11.73 2.70 1.47
C ILE A 93 -10.91 2.35 0.21
N LEU A 94 -10.46 3.35 -0.52
CA LEU A 94 -9.59 3.14 -1.68
C LEU A 94 -8.26 2.49 -1.28
N ARG A 95 -7.63 2.98 -0.20
CA ARG A 95 -6.39 2.39 0.35
C ARG A 95 -6.60 0.96 0.83
N LEU A 96 -7.70 0.70 1.53
CA LEU A 96 -8.04 -0.63 2.02
C LEU A 96 -8.28 -1.60 0.86
N TRP A 97 -8.93 -1.15 -0.22
CA TRP A 97 -9.12 -1.97 -1.41
C TRP A 97 -7.77 -2.37 -2.03
N VAL A 98 -6.84 -1.43 -2.20
CA VAL A 98 -5.50 -1.73 -2.71
C VAL A 98 -4.76 -2.70 -1.80
N ALA A 99 -4.74 -2.45 -0.49
CA ALA A 99 -4.03 -3.28 0.47
C ALA A 99 -4.61 -4.69 0.62
N SER A 100 -5.93 -4.86 0.44
CA SER A 100 -6.60 -6.16 0.52
C SER A 100 -6.57 -6.99 -0.76
N SER A 101 -6.00 -6.44 -1.84
CA SER A 101 -5.95 -7.09 -3.14
C SER A 101 -4.56 -7.69 -3.39
N ASP A 102 -4.50 -8.87 -4.02
CA ASP A 102 -3.25 -9.41 -4.54
C ASP A 102 -2.86 -8.67 -5.84
N TYR A 103 -2.04 -7.66 -5.70
CA TYR A 103 -1.60 -6.79 -6.78
C TYR A 103 -0.62 -7.43 -7.77
N HIS A 104 -0.12 -8.62 -7.49
CA HIS A 104 0.74 -9.36 -8.45
C HIS A 104 -0.02 -9.79 -9.69
N ALA A 105 -1.34 -9.89 -9.59
CA ALA A 105 -2.25 -10.13 -10.70
C ALA A 105 -3.11 -8.88 -10.99
N ASP A 106 -3.95 -8.97 -12.03
CA ASP A 106 -4.95 -7.93 -12.31
C ASP A 106 -6.01 -7.89 -11.21
N ILE A 107 -6.28 -6.71 -10.68
CA ILE A 107 -7.22 -6.50 -9.58
C ILE A 107 -8.52 -5.86 -10.08
N ARG A 108 -9.63 -6.38 -9.60
CA ARG A 108 -10.96 -5.89 -9.96
C ARG A 108 -11.42 -4.78 -9.05
N ILE A 109 -12.06 -3.78 -9.65
CA ILE A 109 -12.75 -2.72 -8.91
C ILE A 109 -14.19 -2.59 -9.39
N SER A 110 -15.11 -2.49 -8.43
CA SER A 110 -16.53 -2.20 -8.70
C SER A 110 -17.17 -1.53 -7.48
N LYS A 111 -18.32 -0.92 -7.67
CA LYS A 111 -19.07 -0.34 -6.54
C LYS A 111 -19.44 -1.38 -5.48
N ASP A 112 -19.75 -2.59 -5.88
CA ASP A 112 -20.11 -3.67 -4.95
C ASP A 112 -18.90 -4.09 -4.08
N ILE A 113 -17.71 -4.21 -4.68
CA ILE A 113 -16.46 -4.47 -3.95
C ILE A 113 -16.19 -3.36 -2.94
N LEU A 114 -16.27 -2.10 -3.35
CA LEU A 114 -16.05 -0.95 -2.48
C LEU A 114 -17.08 -0.87 -1.35
N LYS A 115 -18.34 -1.21 -1.63
CA LYS A 115 -19.40 -1.27 -0.61
C LYS A 115 -19.13 -2.36 0.44
N GLN A 116 -18.71 -3.55 0.02
CA GLN A 116 -18.32 -4.62 0.96
C GLN A 116 -17.17 -4.21 1.86
N LEU A 117 -16.14 -3.56 1.29
CA LEU A 117 -15.02 -3.03 2.06
C LEU A 117 -15.44 -1.93 3.03
N SER A 118 -16.38 -1.08 2.63
CA SER A 118 -16.93 -0.04 3.52
C SER A 118 -17.62 -0.65 4.74
N GLU A 119 -18.30 -1.80 4.58
CA GLU A 119 -18.90 -2.50 5.73
C GLU A 119 -17.83 -3.10 6.66
N ALA A 120 -16.76 -3.67 6.12
CA ALA A 120 -15.63 -4.16 6.91
C ALA A 120 -14.93 -3.00 7.67
N TYR A 121 -14.66 -1.91 6.99
CA TYR A 121 -14.08 -0.70 7.57
C TYR A 121 -14.97 -0.12 8.68
N ARG A 122 -16.28 -0.11 8.48
CA ARG A 122 -17.24 0.38 9.51
C ARG A 122 -17.14 -0.43 10.80
N LYS A 123 -16.96 -1.76 10.72
CA LYS A 123 -16.75 -2.62 11.90
C LYS A 123 -15.48 -2.22 12.65
N ILE A 124 -14.37 -2.05 11.93
CA ILE A 124 -13.09 -1.61 12.52
C ILE A 124 -13.25 -0.25 13.20
N ARG A 125 -13.84 0.71 12.50
CA ARG A 125 -14.06 2.07 13.01
C ARG A 125 -14.97 2.09 14.24
N ASN A 126 -16.05 1.31 14.23
CA ASN A 126 -16.97 1.21 15.36
C ASN A 126 -16.29 0.59 16.58
N THR A 127 -15.47 -0.44 16.40
CA THR A 127 -14.67 -1.04 17.47
C THR A 127 -13.68 -0.03 18.05
N ALA A 128 -12.95 0.68 17.20
CA ALA A 128 -12.03 1.74 17.65
C ALA A 128 -12.77 2.84 18.43
N ARG A 129 -13.95 3.27 17.95
CA ARG A 129 -14.77 4.26 18.64
C ARG A 129 -15.25 3.76 20.02
N TYR A 130 -15.64 2.49 20.11
CA TYR A 130 -16.02 1.87 21.38
C TYR A 130 -14.84 1.86 22.37
N ILE A 131 -13.68 1.40 21.93
CA ILE A 131 -12.47 1.38 22.76
C ILE A 131 -12.12 2.79 23.23
N LEU A 132 -12.05 3.77 22.34
CA LEU A 132 -11.73 5.15 22.68
C LEU A 132 -12.74 5.76 23.65
N GLY A 133 -14.03 5.41 23.52
CA GLY A 133 -15.06 5.87 24.44
C GLY A 133 -14.92 5.32 25.86
N ASN A 134 -14.22 4.18 26.02
CA ASN A 134 -13.94 3.57 27.32
C ASN A 134 -12.56 3.93 27.89
N LEU A 135 -11.77 4.71 27.17
CA LEU A 135 -10.41 5.10 27.55
C LEU A 135 -10.28 6.61 27.82
N TYR A 136 -11.37 7.35 27.94
CA TYR A 136 -11.34 8.81 28.03
C TYR A 136 -10.61 9.32 29.29
N ASP A 137 -10.61 8.56 30.39
CA ASP A 137 -9.98 8.86 31.66
C ASP A 137 -8.77 7.95 31.99
N PHE A 138 -8.35 7.11 31.05
CA PHE A 138 -7.23 6.19 31.22
C PHE A 138 -5.88 6.89 31.18
N ASP A 139 -5.09 6.76 32.24
CA ASP A 139 -3.69 7.22 32.32
C ASP A 139 -2.75 6.01 32.26
N PRO A 140 -1.99 5.82 31.17
CA PRO A 140 -1.12 4.67 31.03
C PRO A 140 0.00 4.58 32.09
N ASN A 141 0.28 5.67 32.82
CA ASN A 141 1.27 5.65 33.88
C ASN A 141 0.69 5.19 35.24
N LYS A 142 -0.63 5.15 35.38
CA LYS A 142 -1.32 4.81 36.62
C LYS A 142 -2.22 3.60 36.52
N ASP A 143 -2.90 3.46 35.39
CA ASP A 143 -4.01 2.52 35.23
C ASP A 143 -3.63 1.24 34.49
N CYS A 144 -2.35 1.10 34.08
CA CYS A 144 -1.85 -0.14 33.47
C CYS A 144 -1.77 -1.27 34.51
N VAL A 145 -2.42 -2.39 34.19
CA VAL A 145 -2.35 -3.62 34.96
C VAL A 145 -1.16 -4.47 34.47
N PRO A 146 -0.29 -4.96 35.36
CA PRO A 146 0.78 -5.91 34.99
C PRO A 146 0.22 -7.17 34.35
N LEU A 147 0.98 -7.77 33.42
CA LEU A 147 0.53 -8.91 32.61
C LEU A 147 0.11 -10.13 33.47
N ASP A 148 0.81 -10.38 34.55
CA ASP A 148 0.55 -11.49 35.50
C ASP A 148 -0.71 -11.26 36.36
N GLN A 149 -1.22 -10.03 36.41
CA GLN A 149 -2.44 -9.66 37.12
C GLN A 149 -3.67 -9.54 36.20
N LEU A 150 -3.48 -9.66 34.89
CA LEU A 150 -4.58 -9.65 33.94
C LEU A 150 -5.44 -10.90 34.03
N GLN A 151 -6.73 -10.75 33.75
CA GLN A 151 -7.62 -11.91 33.62
C GLN A 151 -7.18 -12.82 32.45
N PRO A 152 -7.43 -14.13 32.50
CA PRO A 152 -7.04 -15.05 31.42
C PRO A 152 -7.53 -14.64 30.03
N ILE A 153 -8.71 -14.05 29.94
CA ILE A 153 -9.27 -13.57 28.66
C ILE A 153 -8.47 -12.38 28.11
N ASP A 154 -7.99 -11.50 28.98
CA ASP A 154 -7.21 -10.33 28.58
C ASP A 154 -5.79 -10.77 28.16
N GLN A 155 -5.18 -11.73 28.88
CA GLN A 155 -3.91 -12.32 28.48
C GLN A 155 -4.00 -13.01 27.11
N TRP A 156 -5.09 -13.74 26.86
CA TRP A 156 -5.36 -14.35 25.57
C TRP A 156 -5.51 -13.29 24.47
N ALA A 157 -6.24 -12.21 24.73
CA ALA A 157 -6.42 -11.13 23.75
C ALA A 157 -5.08 -10.47 23.41
N LEU A 158 -4.21 -10.21 24.37
CA LEU A 158 -2.87 -9.67 24.12
C LEU A 158 -1.99 -10.65 23.33
N TYR A 159 -2.08 -11.94 23.58
CA TYR A 159 -1.38 -12.95 22.80
C TYR A 159 -1.83 -12.96 21.33
N GLN A 160 -3.14 -12.87 21.07
CA GLN A 160 -3.69 -12.79 19.73
C GLN A 160 -3.25 -11.49 19.02
N LEU A 161 -3.23 -10.38 19.76
CA LEU A 161 -2.76 -9.10 19.23
C LEU A 161 -1.27 -9.14 18.84
N ASP A 162 -0.41 -9.74 19.67
CA ASP A 162 1.00 -9.90 19.34
C ASP A 162 1.22 -10.77 18.10
N ALA A 163 0.51 -11.89 18.00
CA ALA A 163 0.55 -12.76 16.82
C ALA A 163 0.09 -12.04 15.56
N LEU A 164 -1.00 -11.26 15.65
CA LEU A 164 -1.49 -10.45 14.54
C LEU A 164 -0.47 -9.36 14.13
N ASN A 165 0.09 -8.66 15.10
CA ASN A 165 1.10 -7.61 14.83
C ASN A 165 2.34 -8.17 14.12
N LYS A 166 2.79 -9.36 14.50
CA LYS A 166 3.91 -10.04 13.82
C LYS A 166 3.56 -10.33 12.36
N LYS A 167 2.39 -10.92 12.14
CA LYS A 167 1.91 -11.24 10.78
C LYS A 167 1.76 -9.99 9.91
N VAL A 168 1.17 -8.92 10.46
CA VAL A 168 1.01 -7.65 9.72
C VAL A 168 2.36 -7.05 9.35
N ARG A 169 3.33 -7.02 10.28
CA ARG A 169 4.68 -6.52 9.99
C ARG A 169 5.37 -7.34 8.90
N GLU A 170 5.31 -8.66 9.00
CA GLU A 170 5.85 -9.56 7.97
C GLU A 170 5.23 -9.29 6.60
N GLY A 171 3.91 -9.13 6.52
CA GLY A 171 3.21 -8.78 5.29
C GLY A 171 3.68 -7.44 4.69
N TYR A 172 3.98 -6.44 5.52
CA TYR A 172 4.56 -5.19 5.05
C TYR A 172 6.01 -5.33 4.61
N ASP A 173 6.83 -6.09 5.34
CA ASP A 173 8.24 -6.30 5.02
C ASP A 173 8.43 -7.10 3.72
N THR A 174 7.50 -8.00 3.41
CA THR A 174 7.49 -8.83 2.19
C THR A 174 6.64 -8.25 1.06
N PHE A 175 5.98 -7.11 1.27
CA PHE A 175 5.01 -6.50 0.34
C PHE A 175 3.76 -7.36 0.07
N GLU A 176 3.41 -8.25 0.97
CA GLU A 176 2.23 -9.14 0.91
C GLU A 176 1.06 -8.55 1.72
N PHE A 177 0.62 -7.34 1.38
CA PHE A 177 -0.34 -6.55 2.17
C PHE A 177 -1.71 -7.20 2.33
N HIS A 178 -2.09 -8.10 1.43
CA HIS A 178 -3.40 -8.77 1.41
C HIS A 178 -3.51 -9.93 2.41
N GLN A 179 -2.42 -10.34 3.04
CA GLN A 179 -2.38 -11.39 4.08
C GLN A 179 -2.80 -10.84 5.50
#